data_582eed5f0da42f05da8335a1a90318d9
#
_entry.id   582eed5f0da42f05da8335a1a90318d9
#
_cell.length_a   1.000
_cell.length_b   1.000
_cell.length_c   1.000
_cell.angle_alpha   90.00
_cell.angle_beta   90.00
_cell.angle_gamma   90.00
#
_symmetry.space_group_name_H-M   'P 1'
#
loop_
_entity.id
_entity.type
_entity.pdbx_description
1 polymer ?
#
loop_
_entity_poly.entity_id
_entity_poly.type
_entity_poly.pdbx_seq_one_letter_code
_entity_poly.pdbx_strand_id
1 'polypeptide(L)'
;NRRFFRIFQRNTGELAGEIGHVDFHQGDKEKTFPIPASSRAQIDLALAICFPVTQSRRLIDTQDQLKEFLPALRKTDWIGLDTEADSLHSYPEKLCLLQISLPGTDVLIDPLASLEVAPLFKALKGKELLMHGSDNDLRLMFAAARFVPTTIFDTMWAARLLGFTAFGLNDLLSKLLGITLDKGSQKANWTRRPLTEKMLNYALNDSRHLRSLADRLRDDLQAKGRLAWHEQICERLIQEHASDRELDLDQAWRLKGSSKLNRRSLAILREVWHWREREAVEANKPPYFIVRHEDLVALAETVISRDEKTTWPHKLSNRR
;
A
#
# COMPACT_ATOMS: atom_id res chain seq x y z
N ASN A 1 -19.82 14.40 33.20
CA ASN A 1 -20.75 14.04 32.33
C ASN A 1 -21.44 12.76 32.75
N ARG A 2 -22.39 12.92 33.71
CA ARG A 2 -23.14 11.81 34.34
C ARG A 2 -24.02 10.97 33.37
N ARG A 3 -24.37 11.51 32.22
CA ARG A 3 -25.13 10.79 31.18
C ARG A 3 -24.26 9.79 30.40
N PHE A 4 -23.02 10.14 30.15
CA PHE A 4 -22.08 9.27 29.43
C PHE A 4 -21.69 8.03 30.27
N PHE A 5 -21.49 8.23 31.57
CA PHE A 5 -21.12 7.15 32.49
C PHE A 5 -22.25 6.13 32.70
N ARG A 6 -23.54 6.57 32.70
CA ARG A 6 -24.69 5.66 32.80
C ARG A 6 -24.92 4.82 31.56
N ILE A 7 -24.53 5.30 30.38
CA ILE A 7 -24.62 4.52 29.14
C ILE A 7 -23.50 3.46 29.12
N PHE A 8 -22.34 3.79 29.64
CA PHE A 8 -21.19 2.87 29.76
C PHE A 8 -21.50 1.70 30.71
N GLN A 9 -22.10 1.96 31.88
CA GLN A 9 -22.46 0.91 32.86
C GLN A 9 -23.59 -0.02 32.39
N ARG A 10 -24.43 0.41 31.46
CA ARG A 10 -25.52 -0.42 30.94
C ARG A 10 -25.07 -1.42 29.88
N ASN A 11 -23.99 -1.14 29.16
CA ASN A 11 -23.51 -1.98 28.04
C ASN A 11 -22.31 -2.87 28.37
N THR A 12 -21.70 -2.74 29.56
CA THR A 12 -20.48 -3.48 29.93
C THR A 12 -20.63 -4.26 31.24
N GLY A 13 -21.80 -4.85 31.46
CA GLY A 13 -22.16 -5.55 32.71
C GLY A 13 -21.24 -6.73 33.14
N GLU A 14 -20.23 -7.12 32.37
CA GLU A 14 -19.34 -8.23 32.68
C GLU A 14 -17.86 -7.87 32.91
N LEU A 15 -17.44 -6.60 32.73
CA LEU A 15 -16.06 -6.18 32.94
C LEU A 15 -15.84 -5.33 34.21
N ALA A 16 -16.81 -5.27 35.11
CA ALA A 16 -16.75 -4.41 36.31
C ALA A 16 -16.00 -5.04 37.51
N GLY A 17 -15.32 -6.16 37.36
CA GLY A 17 -14.69 -6.91 38.44
C GLY A 17 -13.31 -6.44 38.89
N GLU A 18 -12.57 -5.62 38.12
CA GLU A 18 -11.15 -5.34 38.41
C GLU A 18 -10.76 -3.86 38.47
N ILE A 19 -11.71 -2.92 38.49
CA ILE A 19 -11.36 -1.51 38.68
C ILE A 19 -11.70 -1.10 40.12
N GLY A 20 -10.66 -1.01 40.95
CA GLY A 20 -10.77 -0.59 42.34
C GLY A 20 -11.50 0.75 42.50
N HIS A 21 -12.26 0.88 43.60
CA HIS A 21 -12.98 2.07 44.01
C HIS A 21 -12.07 3.31 44.00
N VAL A 22 -12.43 4.31 43.22
CA VAL A 22 -11.86 5.66 43.32
C VAL A 22 -12.91 6.55 43.98
N ASP A 23 -12.72 6.87 45.26
CA ASP A 23 -13.51 7.84 45.98
C ASP A 23 -13.20 9.26 45.52
N PHE A 24 -14.20 9.96 44.97
CA PHE A 24 -14.07 11.39 44.67
C PHE A 24 -14.53 12.22 45.86
N HIS A 25 -13.61 12.82 46.57
CA HIS A 25 -13.88 13.91 47.48
C HIS A 25 -14.10 15.22 46.74
N GLN A 26 -15.16 15.91 47.08
CA GLN A 26 -15.54 17.22 46.54
C GLN A 26 -14.69 18.30 47.21
N GLY A 27 -13.88 19.01 46.43
CA GLY A 27 -13.26 20.29 46.80
C GLY A 27 -11.77 20.35 46.42
N ASP A 28 -11.46 21.03 45.35
CA ASP A 28 -10.38 21.94 45.05
C ASP A 28 -9.87 21.80 43.59
N LYS A 29 -9.87 22.94 42.92
CA LYS A 29 -9.09 23.41 41.75
C LYS A 29 -8.62 22.38 40.73
N GLU A 30 -9.09 22.56 39.51
CA GLU A 30 -8.63 21.88 38.29
C GLU A 30 -7.08 21.79 38.20
N LYS A 31 -6.52 20.65 38.55
CA LYS A 31 -5.20 20.23 38.14
C LYS A 31 -5.36 19.28 36.97
N THR A 32 -5.07 19.76 35.77
CA THR A 32 -4.91 18.93 34.60
C THR A 32 -3.63 18.11 34.75
N PHE A 33 -3.78 16.83 35.05
CA PHE A 33 -2.67 15.87 34.99
C PHE A 33 -2.51 15.41 33.54
N PRO A 34 -1.30 15.38 32.96
CA PRO A 34 -1.09 14.80 31.65
C PRO A 34 -1.36 13.29 31.69
N ILE A 35 -2.27 12.83 30.85
CA ILE A 35 -2.53 11.39 30.66
C ILE A 35 -1.30 10.77 30.01
N PRO A 36 -0.71 9.68 30.56
CA PRO A 36 0.43 9.00 29.95
C PRO A 36 0.08 8.55 28.52
N ALA A 37 1.05 8.63 27.61
CA ALA A 37 0.85 8.26 26.20
C ALA A 37 0.31 6.83 26.01
N SER A 38 0.69 5.90 26.91
CA SER A 38 0.17 4.52 26.95
C SER A 38 -1.35 4.42 27.21
N SER A 39 -1.92 5.38 27.94
CA SER A 39 -3.36 5.41 28.24
C SER A 39 -4.19 5.99 27.08
N ARG A 40 -3.59 6.89 26.28
CA ARG A 40 -4.25 7.42 25.08
C ARG A 40 -4.47 6.34 24.01
N ALA A 41 -3.44 5.52 23.74
CA ALA A 41 -3.55 4.41 22.78
C ALA A 41 -4.62 3.38 23.20
N GLN A 42 -4.78 3.12 24.50
CA GLN A 42 -5.82 2.22 25.02
C GLN A 42 -7.24 2.83 24.92
N ILE A 43 -7.35 4.15 25.09
CA ILE A 43 -8.64 4.85 24.92
C ILE A 43 -9.04 4.90 23.44
N ASP A 44 -8.10 5.15 22.54
CA ASP A 44 -8.34 5.15 21.10
C ASP A 44 -8.68 3.73 20.59
N LEU A 45 -8.04 2.69 21.13
CA LEU A 45 -8.37 1.30 20.84
C LEU A 45 -9.76 0.91 21.37
N ALA A 46 -10.12 1.35 22.56
CA ALA A 46 -11.45 1.12 23.17
C ALA A 46 -12.56 1.87 22.42
N LEU A 47 -12.30 3.08 21.92
CA LEU A 47 -13.23 3.85 21.09
C LEU A 47 -13.41 3.24 19.70
N ALA A 48 -12.36 2.67 19.10
CA ALA A 48 -12.44 1.96 17.83
C ALA A 48 -13.27 0.67 17.89
N ILE A 49 -13.36 0.04 19.07
CA ILE A 49 -14.17 -1.18 19.29
C ILE A 49 -15.67 -0.84 19.49
N CYS A 50 -16.01 0.38 19.94
CA CYS A 50 -17.36 0.73 20.37
C CYS A 50 -18.26 1.37 19.31
N PHE A 51 -17.77 1.70 18.12
CA PHE A 51 -18.61 2.21 17.05
C PHE A 51 -18.67 1.22 15.89
N PRO A 52 -19.76 0.49 15.70
CA PRO A 52 -19.99 -0.20 14.45
C PRO A 52 -20.14 0.89 13.37
N VAL A 53 -19.10 1.12 12.60
CA VAL A 53 -19.21 1.85 11.33
C VAL A 53 -20.25 1.09 10.53
N THR A 54 -21.39 1.70 10.29
CA THR A 54 -22.43 1.17 9.41
C THR A 54 -21.78 0.73 8.11
N GLN A 55 -21.85 -0.56 7.80
CA GLN A 55 -21.16 -1.25 6.72
C GLN A 55 -21.41 -0.69 5.30
N SER A 56 -22.32 0.28 5.15
CA SER A 56 -22.89 0.68 3.87
C SER A 56 -22.13 1.75 3.08
N ARG A 57 -20.96 2.26 3.55
CA ARG A 57 -20.22 3.32 2.84
C ARG A 57 -18.70 3.14 2.85
N ARG A 58 -18.21 1.93 2.67
CA ARG A 58 -16.76 1.68 2.64
C ARG A 58 -16.13 1.95 1.28
N LEU A 59 -16.89 1.85 0.19
CA LEU A 59 -16.41 2.09 -1.17
C LEU A 59 -16.92 3.43 -1.68
N ILE A 60 -16.01 4.29 -2.13
CA ILE A 60 -16.27 5.56 -2.80
C ILE A 60 -16.10 5.32 -4.30
N ASP A 61 -17.20 5.23 -5.01
CA ASP A 61 -17.28 4.95 -6.44
C ASP A 61 -18.09 6.01 -7.21
N THR A 62 -18.54 7.07 -6.51
CA THR A 62 -19.22 8.22 -7.12
C THR A 62 -18.54 9.53 -6.73
N GLN A 63 -18.67 10.54 -7.63
CA GLN A 63 -18.08 11.86 -7.39
C GLN A 63 -18.65 12.58 -6.17
N ASP A 64 -19.93 12.35 -5.86
CA ASP A 64 -20.58 13.01 -4.71
C ASP A 64 -20.10 12.38 -3.39
N GLN A 65 -19.92 11.06 -3.32
CA GLN A 65 -19.30 10.41 -2.16
C GLN A 65 -17.87 10.91 -1.93
N LEU A 66 -17.09 11.09 -3.03
CA LEU A 66 -15.75 11.67 -2.92
C LEU A 66 -15.80 13.09 -2.36
N LYS A 67 -16.70 13.94 -2.85
CA LYS A 67 -16.89 15.30 -2.32
C LYS A 67 -17.26 15.31 -0.83
N GLU A 68 -18.13 14.39 -0.40
CA GLU A 68 -18.50 14.23 1.01
C GLU A 68 -17.33 13.78 1.90
N PHE A 69 -16.43 12.98 1.37
CA PHE A 69 -15.25 12.47 2.09
C PHE A 69 -14.12 13.49 2.24
N LEU A 70 -13.89 14.34 1.22
CA LEU A 70 -12.76 15.28 1.20
C LEU A 70 -12.64 16.20 2.44
N PRO A 71 -13.72 16.71 3.08
CA PRO A 71 -13.62 17.50 4.30
C PRO A 71 -13.00 16.74 5.48
N ALA A 72 -13.32 15.45 5.65
CA ALA A 72 -12.72 14.61 6.68
C ALA A 72 -11.22 14.40 6.41
N LEU A 73 -10.87 14.12 5.16
CA LEU A 73 -9.48 13.97 4.72
C LEU A 73 -8.65 15.24 4.97
N ARG A 74 -9.21 16.42 4.75
CA ARG A 74 -8.50 17.70 4.95
C ARG A 74 -8.19 18.02 6.40
N LYS A 75 -8.97 17.49 7.35
CA LYS A 75 -8.84 17.76 8.79
C LYS A 75 -7.76 16.93 9.49
N THR A 76 -7.23 15.89 8.85
CA THR A 76 -6.21 15.03 9.45
C THR A 76 -4.82 15.41 8.96
N ASP A 77 -3.80 15.20 9.80
CA ASP A 77 -2.40 15.46 9.47
C ASP A 77 -1.70 14.21 8.93
N TRP A 78 -2.26 13.03 9.15
CA TRP A 78 -1.74 11.75 8.71
C TRP A 78 -2.81 10.90 8.02
N ILE A 79 -2.38 9.98 7.19
CA ILE A 79 -3.25 9.06 6.45
C ILE A 79 -2.54 7.72 6.32
N GLY A 80 -3.20 6.63 6.73
CA GLY A 80 -2.81 5.28 6.33
C GLY A 80 -3.21 5.09 4.86
N LEU A 81 -2.25 4.72 4.00
CA LEU A 81 -2.50 4.59 2.56
C LEU A 81 -1.85 3.33 2.01
N ASP A 82 -2.61 2.65 1.15
CA ASP A 82 -2.15 1.52 0.33
C ASP A 82 -2.83 1.57 -1.04
N THR A 83 -2.34 0.81 -2.01
CA THR A 83 -2.92 0.77 -3.36
C THR A 83 -2.98 -0.63 -3.92
N GLU A 84 -3.95 -0.86 -4.81
CA GLU A 84 -4.01 -2.08 -5.60
C GLU A 84 -3.91 -1.78 -7.09
N ALA A 85 -3.18 -2.66 -7.79
CA ALA A 85 -2.91 -2.56 -9.21
C ALA A 85 -3.32 -3.82 -9.96
N ASP A 86 -3.36 -3.73 -11.28
CA ASP A 86 -3.62 -4.84 -12.19
C ASP A 86 -2.35 -5.42 -12.86
N SER A 87 -1.20 -5.22 -12.24
CA SER A 87 0.12 -5.62 -12.78
C SER A 87 0.25 -7.09 -13.19
N LEU A 88 -0.61 -7.97 -12.66
CA LEU A 88 -0.71 -9.37 -13.07
C LEU A 88 -1.61 -9.61 -14.29
N HIS A 89 -2.35 -8.61 -14.74
CA HIS A 89 -3.42 -8.77 -15.73
C HIS A 89 -3.32 -7.81 -16.91
N SER A 90 -2.71 -6.63 -16.73
CA SER A 90 -2.63 -5.55 -17.71
C SER A 90 -1.22 -4.98 -17.84
N TYR A 91 -0.96 -4.25 -18.95
CA TYR A 91 0.29 -3.56 -19.18
C TYR A 91 0.08 -2.33 -20.09
N PRO A 92 0.54 -1.15 -19.71
CA PRO A 92 1.11 -0.84 -18.37
C PRO A 92 0.08 -1.01 -17.24
N GLU A 93 0.59 -1.26 -16.04
CA GLU A 93 -0.25 -1.40 -14.84
C GLU A 93 -1.00 -0.13 -14.52
N LYS A 94 -2.19 -0.28 -13.90
CA LYS A 94 -3.07 0.83 -13.54
C LYS A 94 -3.37 0.82 -12.06
N LEU A 95 -3.56 2.01 -11.50
CA LEU A 95 -4.12 2.17 -10.17
C LEU A 95 -5.59 1.73 -10.18
N CYS A 96 -5.90 0.63 -9.48
CA CYS A 96 -7.23 0.04 -9.47
C CYS A 96 -8.03 0.35 -8.21
N LEU A 97 -7.36 0.62 -7.08
CA LEU A 97 -8.00 0.94 -5.82
C LEU A 97 -7.01 1.74 -4.95
N LEU A 98 -7.52 2.69 -4.17
CA LEU A 98 -6.78 3.32 -3.08
C LEU A 98 -7.48 2.97 -1.76
N GLN A 99 -6.69 2.53 -0.79
CA GLN A 99 -7.12 2.34 0.58
C GLN A 99 -6.69 3.53 1.40
N ILE A 100 -7.63 4.14 2.13
CA ILE A 100 -7.38 5.29 2.99
C ILE A 100 -7.94 5.04 4.36
N SER A 101 -7.07 5.14 5.37
CA SER A 101 -7.44 5.11 6.78
C SER A 101 -7.06 6.43 7.45
N LEU A 102 -8.01 7.00 8.17
CA LEU A 102 -7.85 8.20 8.98
C LEU A 102 -8.60 8.02 10.31
N PRO A 103 -8.50 8.91 11.30
CA PRO A 103 -9.11 8.71 12.61
C PRO A 103 -10.59 8.34 12.53
N GLY A 104 -10.93 7.10 12.91
CA GLY A 104 -12.31 6.59 12.94
C GLY A 104 -12.94 6.29 11.58
N THR A 105 -12.19 6.31 10.49
CA THR A 105 -12.74 6.11 9.15
C THR A 105 -11.77 5.34 8.25
N ASP A 106 -12.24 4.24 7.68
CA ASP A 106 -11.53 3.47 6.65
C ASP A 106 -12.38 3.44 5.39
N VAL A 107 -11.80 3.85 4.25
CA VAL A 107 -12.49 3.88 2.96
C VAL A 107 -11.63 3.32 1.84
N LEU A 108 -12.29 2.81 0.83
CA LEU A 108 -11.72 2.42 -0.44
C LEU A 108 -12.18 3.40 -1.50
N ILE A 109 -11.28 3.87 -2.35
CA ILE A 109 -11.62 4.77 -3.44
C ILE A 109 -11.36 4.04 -4.75
N ASP A 110 -12.38 4.02 -5.62
CA ASP A 110 -12.34 3.33 -6.90
C ASP A 110 -12.04 4.29 -8.06
N PRO A 111 -10.78 4.48 -8.46
CA PRO A 111 -10.46 5.36 -9.56
C PRO A 111 -10.98 4.84 -10.93
N LEU A 112 -11.31 3.54 -11.03
CA LEU A 112 -11.87 2.96 -12.26
C LEU A 112 -13.36 3.29 -12.45
N ALA A 113 -14.04 3.79 -11.41
CA ALA A 113 -15.43 4.26 -11.47
C ALA A 113 -15.59 5.64 -12.15
N SER A 114 -14.60 6.08 -12.95
CA SER A 114 -14.60 7.38 -13.63
C SER A 114 -14.66 8.58 -12.69
N LEU A 115 -14.01 8.48 -11.51
CA LEU A 115 -13.87 9.57 -10.56
C LEU A 115 -12.81 10.58 -11.03
N GLU A 116 -13.11 11.86 -10.85
CA GLU A 116 -12.08 12.89 -10.91
C GLU A 116 -11.26 12.84 -9.61
N VAL A 117 -10.11 12.15 -9.64
CA VAL A 117 -9.27 11.92 -8.46
C VAL A 117 -8.33 13.07 -8.12
N ALA A 118 -8.18 14.08 -8.99
CA ALA A 118 -7.31 15.23 -8.74
C ALA A 118 -7.60 15.97 -7.42
N PRO A 119 -8.87 16.21 -7.02
CA PRO A 119 -9.18 16.81 -5.73
C PRO A 119 -8.74 15.95 -4.52
N LEU A 120 -8.75 14.61 -4.66
CA LEU A 120 -8.24 13.69 -3.66
C LEU A 120 -6.74 13.88 -3.47
N PHE A 121 -5.96 13.77 -4.54
CA PHE A 121 -4.51 13.93 -4.47
C PHE A 121 -4.09 15.33 -3.98
N LYS A 122 -4.86 16.37 -4.35
CA LYS A 122 -4.68 17.71 -3.78
C LYS A 122 -4.90 17.74 -2.27
N ALA A 123 -5.85 16.98 -1.74
CA ALA A 123 -6.13 16.90 -0.31
C ALA A 123 -5.11 16.05 0.46
N LEU A 124 -4.41 15.13 -0.21
CA LEU A 124 -3.29 14.35 0.36
C LEU A 124 -2.01 15.18 0.51
N LYS A 125 -1.85 16.25 -0.26
CA LYS A 125 -0.64 17.06 -0.25
C LYS A 125 -0.41 17.71 1.12
N GLY A 126 0.83 17.64 1.61
CA GLY A 126 1.23 18.20 2.91
C GLY A 126 0.89 17.32 4.13
N LYS A 127 0.36 16.12 3.92
CA LYS A 127 0.07 15.15 4.98
C LYS A 127 1.16 14.08 5.05
N GLU A 128 1.34 13.49 6.25
CA GLU A 128 2.18 12.32 6.40
C GLU A 128 1.41 11.08 5.91
N LEU A 129 1.95 10.38 4.91
CA LEU A 129 1.38 9.12 4.45
C LEU A 129 2.05 7.94 5.16
N LEU A 130 1.28 7.16 5.89
CA LEU A 130 1.73 5.94 6.55
C LEU A 130 1.52 4.79 5.57
N MET A 131 2.60 4.12 5.19
CA MET A 131 2.60 3.13 4.11
C MET A 131 3.40 1.89 4.50
N HIS A 132 3.31 0.82 3.72
CA HIS A 132 4.06 -0.41 3.94
C HIS A 132 4.69 -0.93 2.64
N GLY A 133 5.99 -0.67 2.44
CA GLY A 133 6.68 -1.05 1.20
C GLY A 133 6.24 -0.18 0.01
N SER A 134 6.28 1.12 0.20
CA SER A 134 5.64 2.18 -0.57
C SER A 134 6.14 2.37 -2.00
N ASP A 135 7.18 1.68 -2.44
CA ASP A 135 7.83 1.90 -3.73
C ASP A 135 6.88 1.71 -4.94
N ASN A 136 5.97 0.73 -4.88
CA ASN A 136 4.99 0.51 -5.93
C ASN A 136 3.85 1.54 -5.90
N ASP A 137 3.34 1.84 -4.70
CA ASP A 137 2.27 2.82 -4.50
C ASP A 137 2.67 4.21 -4.99
N LEU A 138 3.89 4.63 -4.69
CA LEU A 138 4.45 5.90 -5.15
C LEU A 138 4.47 5.98 -6.68
N ARG A 139 4.90 4.89 -7.36
CA ARG A 139 4.87 4.83 -8.83
C ARG A 139 3.45 4.90 -9.39
N LEU A 140 2.53 4.14 -8.82
CA LEU A 140 1.13 4.11 -9.25
C LEU A 140 0.44 5.46 -9.10
N MET A 141 0.61 6.10 -7.94
CA MET A 141 0.05 7.43 -7.68
C MET A 141 0.67 8.50 -8.58
N PHE A 142 1.98 8.42 -8.82
CA PHE A 142 2.65 9.32 -9.75
C PHE A 142 2.17 9.11 -11.19
N ALA A 143 2.07 7.87 -11.65
CA ALA A 143 1.57 7.55 -12.99
C ALA A 143 0.11 8.00 -13.18
N ALA A 144 -0.75 7.80 -12.16
CA ALA A 144 -2.17 8.13 -12.23
C ALA A 144 -2.48 9.63 -12.13
N ALA A 145 -1.72 10.39 -11.33
CA ALA A 145 -2.06 11.77 -11.00
C ALA A 145 -0.86 12.73 -10.87
N ARG A 146 0.35 12.30 -11.25
CA ARG A 146 1.59 13.06 -11.02
C ARG A 146 1.75 13.48 -9.56
N PHE A 147 1.25 12.65 -8.66
CA PHE A 147 1.27 12.93 -7.24
C PHE A 147 2.64 12.59 -6.62
N VAL A 148 3.21 13.58 -5.95
CA VAL A 148 4.44 13.46 -5.16
C VAL A 148 4.08 13.80 -3.72
N PRO A 149 4.13 12.83 -2.77
CA PRO A 149 3.87 13.12 -1.36
C PRO A 149 4.97 14.00 -0.77
N THR A 150 4.61 14.79 0.24
CA THR A 150 5.58 15.62 0.97
C THR A 150 6.38 14.79 1.95
N THR A 151 5.72 13.87 2.65
CA THR A 151 6.30 13.04 3.71
C THR A 151 5.64 11.68 3.71
N ILE A 152 6.42 10.63 3.90
CA ILE A 152 5.92 9.27 4.13
C ILE A 152 6.56 8.69 5.39
N PHE A 153 5.88 7.74 6.02
CA PHE A 153 6.45 6.82 7.00
C PHE A 153 6.25 5.39 6.50
N ASP A 154 7.32 4.76 6.04
CA ASP A 154 7.28 3.39 5.53
C ASP A 154 7.58 2.38 6.64
N THR A 155 6.54 1.64 7.05
CA THR A 155 6.62 0.67 8.16
C THR A 155 7.49 -0.54 7.85
N MET A 156 7.65 -0.94 6.59
CA MET A 156 8.54 -2.01 6.17
C MET A 156 10.01 -1.58 6.35
N TRP A 157 10.38 -0.40 5.88
CA TRP A 157 11.72 0.12 6.05
C TRP A 157 12.07 0.43 7.51
N ALA A 158 11.08 0.91 8.30
CA ALA A 158 11.24 1.06 9.74
C ALA A 158 11.61 -0.27 10.41
N ALA A 159 10.87 -1.33 10.10
CA ALA A 159 11.14 -2.67 10.62
C ALA A 159 12.52 -3.21 10.19
N ARG A 160 12.92 -3.00 8.95
CA ARG A 160 14.26 -3.40 8.45
C ARG A 160 15.37 -2.68 9.19
N LEU A 161 15.24 -1.38 9.42
CA LEU A 161 16.20 -0.60 10.21
C LEU A 161 16.28 -1.04 11.68
N LEU A 162 15.19 -1.57 12.23
CA LEU A 162 15.15 -2.14 13.57
C LEU A 162 15.75 -3.55 13.64
N GLY A 163 16.03 -4.19 12.49
CA GLY A 163 16.64 -5.50 12.41
C GLY A 163 15.64 -6.66 12.38
N PHE A 164 14.38 -6.41 12.04
CA PHE A 164 13.41 -7.49 11.83
C PHE A 164 13.79 -8.32 10.61
N THR A 165 13.74 -9.63 10.73
CA THR A 165 13.97 -10.58 9.62
C THR A 165 12.69 -10.89 8.85
N ALA A 166 11.53 -10.86 9.51
CA ALA A 166 10.20 -10.92 8.93
C ALA A 166 9.57 -9.53 9.04
N PHE A 167 9.37 -8.87 7.92
CA PHE A 167 8.94 -7.47 7.84
C PHE A 167 7.72 -7.27 6.93
N GLY A 168 7.01 -8.35 6.57
CA GLY A 168 5.69 -8.25 5.94
C GLY A 168 4.66 -7.65 6.89
N LEU A 169 3.64 -6.96 6.35
CA LEU A 169 2.64 -6.26 7.15
C LEU A 169 2.00 -7.19 8.20
N ASN A 170 1.53 -8.36 7.79
CA ASN A 170 0.90 -9.33 8.70
C ASN A 170 1.86 -9.83 9.79
N ASP A 171 3.14 -10.05 9.46
CA ASP A 171 4.15 -10.49 10.42
C ASP A 171 4.39 -9.42 11.49
N LEU A 172 4.48 -8.15 11.07
CA LEU A 172 4.67 -7.03 11.97
C LEU A 172 3.44 -6.77 12.84
N LEU A 173 2.24 -6.79 12.26
CA LEU A 173 0.99 -6.62 13.00
C LEU A 173 0.82 -7.73 14.05
N SER A 174 1.06 -8.98 13.67
CA SER A 174 0.99 -10.12 14.59
C SER A 174 1.99 -9.99 15.73
N LYS A 175 3.24 -9.66 15.40
CA LYS A 175 4.33 -9.60 16.38
C LYS A 175 4.26 -8.40 17.31
N LEU A 176 3.90 -7.22 16.80
CA LEU A 176 3.97 -5.96 17.53
C LEU A 176 2.64 -5.53 18.15
N LEU A 177 1.53 -5.91 17.52
CA LEU A 177 0.18 -5.49 17.94
C LEU A 177 -0.75 -6.67 18.29
N GLY A 178 -0.31 -7.92 18.11
CA GLY A 178 -1.16 -9.11 18.34
C GLY A 178 -2.31 -9.27 17.33
N ILE A 179 -2.24 -8.58 16.19
CA ILE A 179 -3.29 -8.58 15.16
C ILE A 179 -2.88 -9.54 14.04
N THR A 180 -3.75 -10.48 13.69
CA THR A 180 -3.55 -11.38 12.55
C THR A 180 -4.57 -11.07 11.47
N LEU A 181 -4.10 -10.77 10.26
CA LEU A 181 -4.94 -10.54 9.10
C LEU A 181 -5.22 -11.84 8.37
N ASP A 182 -6.41 -11.96 7.79
CA ASP A 182 -6.71 -13.07 6.90
C ASP A 182 -5.83 -12.99 5.64
N LYS A 183 -5.26 -14.14 5.25
CA LYS A 183 -4.55 -14.26 3.97
C LYS A 183 -5.56 -14.11 2.84
N GLY A 184 -5.50 -12.96 2.18
CA GLY A 184 -6.59 -12.51 1.37
C GLY A 184 -6.33 -12.51 -0.13
N SER A 185 -6.77 -11.44 -0.76
CA SER A 185 -6.93 -11.28 -2.20
C SER A 185 -5.74 -10.63 -2.90
N GLN A 186 -4.53 -10.69 -2.35
CA GLN A 186 -3.33 -10.04 -2.89
C GLN A 186 -3.09 -10.28 -4.40
N LYS A 187 -3.46 -11.47 -4.91
CA LYS A 187 -3.33 -11.83 -6.34
C LYS A 187 -4.66 -11.73 -7.09
N ALA A 188 -5.66 -11.06 -6.54
CA ALA A 188 -6.95 -10.91 -7.19
C ALA A 188 -6.84 -10.04 -8.44
N ASN A 189 -7.79 -10.19 -9.33
CA ASN A 189 -7.91 -9.26 -10.45
C ASN A 189 -8.66 -8.00 -10.00
N TRP A 190 -7.90 -6.97 -9.65
CA TRP A 190 -8.42 -5.71 -9.13
C TRP A 190 -9.13 -4.83 -10.16
N THR A 191 -9.12 -5.21 -11.46
CA THR A 191 -9.95 -4.53 -12.49
C THR A 191 -11.38 -5.00 -12.50
N ARG A 192 -11.69 -6.16 -11.91
CA ARG A 192 -13.06 -6.71 -11.92
C ARG A 192 -14.00 -5.86 -11.07
N ARG A 193 -15.21 -5.64 -11.58
CA ARG A 193 -16.31 -4.99 -10.87
C ARG A 193 -17.57 -5.84 -10.99
N PRO A 194 -18.40 -5.90 -9.95
CA PRO A 194 -18.16 -5.32 -8.60
C PRO A 194 -17.03 -6.04 -7.87
N LEU A 195 -16.39 -5.34 -6.91
CA LEU A 195 -15.45 -5.96 -5.96
C LEU A 195 -16.21 -6.90 -5.03
N THR A 196 -15.62 -8.05 -4.72
CA THR A 196 -16.23 -9.00 -3.77
C THR A 196 -16.00 -8.52 -2.33
N GLU A 197 -16.87 -8.93 -1.40
CA GLU A 197 -16.71 -8.63 0.03
C GLU A 197 -15.34 -9.07 0.57
N LYS A 198 -14.81 -10.20 0.08
CA LYS A 198 -13.47 -10.66 0.44
C LYS A 198 -12.38 -9.67 -0.01
N MET A 199 -12.50 -9.11 -1.22
CA MET A 199 -11.56 -8.09 -1.73
C MET A 199 -11.68 -6.79 -0.94
N LEU A 200 -12.91 -6.33 -0.66
CA LEU A 200 -13.14 -5.13 0.13
C LEU A 200 -12.57 -5.23 1.53
N ASN A 201 -12.79 -6.34 2.22
CA ASN A 201 -12.27 -6.57 3.56
C ASN A 201 -10.75 -6.71 3.57
N TYR A 202 -10.16 -7.37 2.57
CA TYR A 202 -8.72 -7.45 2.41
C TYR A 202 -8.11 -6.06 2.27
N ALA A 203 -8.56 -5.27 1.30
CA ALA A 203 -8.02 -3.95 1.02
C ALA A 203 -8.14 -2.98 2.22
N LEU A 204 -9.27 -3.00 2.96
CA LEU A 204 -9.42 -2.18 4.16
C LEU A 204 -8.42 -2.53 5.26
N ASN A 205 -8.00 -3.79 5.36
CA ASN A 205 -7.07 -4.22 6.38
C ASN A 205 -5.63 -3.79 6.10
N ASP A 206 -5.26 -3.55 4.85
CA ASP A 206 -3.89 -3.18 4.47
C ASP A 206 -3.52 -1.76 4.93
N SER A 207 -4.50 -0.86 5.10
CA SER A 207 -4.27 0.51 5.59
C SER A 207 -4.70 0.76 7.05
N ARG A 208 -5.71 0.04 7.55
CA ARG A 208 -6.37 0.29 8.84
C ARG A 208 -5.45 0.34 10.05
N HIS A 209 -4.45 -0.51 10.07
CA HIS A 209 -3.57 -0.67 11.23
C HIS A 209 -2.23 0.06 11.09
N LEU A 210 -2.02 0.78 9.97
CA LEU A 210 -0.75 1.45 9.69
C LEU A 210 -0.41 2.51 10.72
N ARG A 211 -1.40 3.23 11.28
CA ARG A 211 -1.16 4.25 12.31
C ARG A 211 -0.55 3.63 13.57
N SER A 212 -1.21 2.63 14.14
CA SER A 212 -0.73 1.97 15.36
C SER A 212 0.63 1.29 15.15
N LEU A 213 0.85 0.71 13.96
CA LEU A 213 2.13 0.10 13.61
C LEU A 213 3.22 1.16 13.45
N ALA A 214 2.93 2.27 12.78
CA ALA A 214 3.89 3.36 12.57
C ALA A 214 4.30 4.01 13.90
N ASP A 215 3.34 4.27 14.80
CA ASP A 215 3.63 4.85 16.12
C ASP A 215 4.57 3.94 16.92
N ARG A 216 4.28 2.64 16.96
CA ARG A 216 5.14 1.68 17.65
C ARG A 216 6.55 1.61 17.05
N LEU A 217 6.66 1.53 15.73
CA LEU A 217 7.97 1.47 15.06
C LEU A 217 8.75 2.78 15.19
N ARG A 218 8.06 3.93 15.22
CA ARG A 218 8.65 5.26 15.41
C ARG A 218 9.30 5.35 16.80
N ASP A 219 8.59 4.92 17.85
CA ASP A 219 9.11 4.89 19.23
C ASP A 219 10.37 4.01 19.31
N ASP A 220 10.34 2.82 18.69
CA ASP A 220 11.47 1.90 18.67
C ASP A 220 12.67 2.48 17.87
N LEU A 221 12.43 3.17 16.76
CA LEU A 221 13.47 3.87 15.97
C LEU A 221 14.10 5.02 16.77
N GLN A 222 13.26 5.82 17.44
CA GLN A 222 13.71 6.92 18.30
C GLN A 222 14.59 6.39 19.44
N ALA A 223 14.15 5.33 20.12
CA ALA A 223 14.90 4.70 21.20
C ALA A 223 16.28 4.18 20.75
N LYS A 224 16.40 3.76 19.47
CA LYS A 224 17.69 3.31 18.88
C LYS A 224 18.47 4.40 18.17
N GLY A 225 18.00 5.66 18.16
CA GLY A 225 18.64 6.76 17.45
C GLY A 225 18.66 6.59 15.91
N ARG A 226 17.69 5.86 15.33
CA ARG A 226 17.63 5.53 13.90
C ARG A 226 16.52 6.25 13.13
N LEU A 227 15.76 7.12 13.81
CA LEU A 227 14.64 7.81 13.16
C LEU A 227 15.11 8.66 11.96
N ALA A 228 16.20 9.42 12.10
CA ALA A 228 16.77 10.21 11.02
C ALA A 228 17.21 9.36 9.80
N TRP A 229 17.68 8.13 10.02
CA TRP A 229 17.99 7.22 8.91
C TRP A 229 16.73 6.78 8.16
N HIS A 230 15.65 6.53 8.90
CA HIS A 230 14.36 6.20 8.30
C HIS A 230 13.82 7.36 7.47
N GLU A 231 13.89 8.60 7.98
CA GLU A 231 13.48 9.81 7.26
C GLU A 231 14.23 9.97 5.94
N GLN A 232 15.57 9.80 5.96
CA GLN A 232 16.40 9.84 4.73
C GLN A 232 16.01 8.75 3.72
N ILE A 233 15.69 7.54 4.19
CA ILE A 233 15.21 6.46 3.30
C ILE A 233 13.86 6.84 2.69
N CYS A 234 12.94 7.37 3.47
CA CYS A 234 11.62 7.80 2.99
C CYS A 234 11.73 8.93 1.96
N GLU A 235 12.58 9.93 2.20
CA GLU A 235 12.86 10.98 1.21
C GLU A 235 13.40 10.41 -0.10
N ARG A 236 14.33 9.47 0.00
CA ARG A 236 14.90 8.79 -1.17
C ARG A 236 13.85 7.96 -1.92
N LEU A 237 12.98 7.24 -1.22
CA LEU A 237 11.88 6.50 -1.86
C LEU A 237 10.96 7.43 -2.66
N ILE A 238 10.61 8.61 -2.11
CA ILE A 238 9.81 9.60 -2.83
C ILE A 238 10.54 10.06 -4.10
N GLN A 239 11.82 10.41 -3.99
CA GLN A 239 12.62 10.88 -5.12
C GLN A 239 12.78 9.83 -6.22
N GLU A 240 12.98 8.57 -5.84
CA GLU A 240 13.22 7.46 -6.78
C GLU A 240 11.93 6.94 -7.43
N HIS A 241 10.80 6.99 -6.75
CA HIS A 241 9.57 6.33 -7.19
C HIS A 241 8.42 7.27 -7.55
N ALA A 242 8.34 8.46 -6.96
CA ALA A 242 7.35 9.48 -7.33
C ALA A 242 7.94 10.49 -8.33
N SER A 243 8.52 9.99 -9.41
CA SER A 243 9.17 10.81 -10.43
C SER A 243 9.00 10.21 -11.83
N ASP A 244 9.18 11.04 -12.86
CA ASP A 244 9.34 10.55 -14.22
C ASP A 244 10.65 9.74 -14.28
N ARG A 245 10.52 8.45 -14.09
CA ARG A 245 11.62 7.55 -14.36
C ARG A 245 11.65 7.35 -15.88
N GLU A 246 12.49 8.08 -16.57
CA GLU A 246 12.86 7.66 -17.92
C GLU A 246 13.42 6.24 -17.78
N LEU A 247 12.63 5.27 -18.26
CA LEU A 247 13.16 3.94 -18.49
C LEU A 247 14.39 4.15 -19.38
N ASP A 248 15.56 3.87 -18.84
CA ASP A 248 16.76 3.80 -19.67
C ASP A 248 16.56 2.65 -20.68
N LEU A 249 15.92 2.98 -21.79
CA LEU A 249 15.60 2.04 -22.86
C LEU A 249 16.87 1.37 -23.38
N ASP A 250 18.03 2.00 -23.19
CA ASP A 250 19.32 1.44 -23.56
C ASP A 250 19.81 0.37 -22.57
N GLN A 251 19.26 0.30 -21.37
CA GLN A 251 19.59 -0.71 -20.36
C GLN A 251 18.44 -1.65 -20.01
N ALA A 252 17.19 -1.25 -20.20
CA ALA A 252 15.99 -2.00 -19.79
C ALA A 252 15.92 -3.42 -20.40
N TRP A 253 16.44 -3.61 -21.60
CA TRP A 253 16.51 -4.89 -22.30
C TRP A 253 17.60 -5.83 -21.76
N ARG A 254 18.50 -5.37 -20.88
CA ARG A 254 19.53 -6.18 -20.24
C ARG A 254 18.94 -7.04 -19.14
N LEU A 255 18.30 -8.11 -19.55
CA LEU A 255 17.65 -9.05 -18.67
C LEU A 255 18.65 -9.90 -17.87
N LYS A 256 18.19 -10.47 -16.75
CA LYS A 256 18.99 -11.46 -16.00
C LYS A 256 19.43 -12.60 -16.92
N GLY A 257 20.72 -12.88 -16.94
CA GLY A 257 21.33 -13.88 -17.82
C GLY A 257 21.94 -13.30 -19.10
N SER A 258 21.59 -12.07 -19.50
CA SER A 258 22.12 -11.45 -20.73
C SER A 258 23.62 -11.16 -20.68
N SER A 259 24.22 -11.07 -19.48
CA SER A 259 25.66 -10.83 -19.31
C SER A 259 26.54 -11.93 -19.89
N LYS A 260 26.00 -13.13 -20.14
CA LYS A 260 26.71 -14.27 -20.75
C LYS A 260 26.67 -14.26 -22.28
N LEU A 261 25.83 -13.43 -22.88
CA LEU A 261 25.63 -13.35 -24.33
C LEU A 261 26.77 -12.57 -25.00
N ASN A 262 27.12 -13.00 -26.22
CA ASN A 262 28.04 -12.25 -27.06
C ASN A 262 27.37 -10.99 -27.64
N ARG A 263 28.15 -10.09 -28.27
CA ARG A 263 27.62 -8.81 -28.80
C ARG A 263 26.48 -8.97 -29.79
N ARG A 264 26.50 -10.00 -30.63
CA ARG A 264 25.50 -10.26 -31.66
C ARG A 264 24.20 -10.76 -31.02
N SER A 265 24.28 -11.69 -30.06
CA SER A 265 23.16 -12.15 -29.26
C SER A 265 22.52 -11.00 -28.43
N LEU A 266 23.36 -10.10 -27.90
CA LEU A 266 22.86 -8.92 -27.18
C LEU A 266 22.05 -7.98 -28.10
N ALA A 267 22.52 -7.78 -29.36
CA ALA A 267 21.74 -6.99 -30.32
C ALA A 267 20.38 -7.62 -30.65
N ILE A 268 20.38 -8.95 -30.84
CA ILE A 268 19.12 -9.69 -31.04
C ILE A 268 18.20 -9.57 -29.82
N LEU A 269 18.76 -9.76 -28.62
CA LEU A 269 17.98 -9.63 -27.39
C LEU A 269 17.32 -8.25 -27.27
N ARG A 270 18.03 -7.18 -27.61
CA ARG A 270 17.49 -5.82 -27.62
C ARG A 270 16.27 -5.70 -28.53
N GLU A 271 16.37 -6.16 -29.76
CA GLU A 271 15.28 -6.06 -30.74
C GLU A 271 14.05 -6.91 -30.34
N VAL A 272 14.25 -8.15 -29.89
CA VAL A 272 13.14 -9.01 -29.47
C VAL A 272 12.53 -8.53 -28.15
N TRP A 273 13.30 -7.86 -27.29
CA TRP A 273 12.76 -7.21 -26.10
C TRP A 273 11.84 -6.05 -26.48
N HIS A 274 12.26 -5.14 -27.36
CA HIS A 274 11.44 -4.03 -27.82
C HIS A 274 10.17 -4.52 -28.54
N TRP A 275 10.30 -5.56 -29.33
CA TRP A 275 9.14 -6.21 -29.96
C TRP A 275 8.17 -6.71 -28.88
N ARG A 276 8.63 -7.46 -27.87
CA ARG A 276 7.79 -7.97 -26.79
C ARG A 276 7.07 -6.87 -26.03
N GLU A 277 7.73 -5.77 -25.73
CA GLU A 277 7.11 -4.63 -25.03
C GLU A 277 5.98 -4.02 -25.85
N ARG A 278 6.16 -3.85 -27.15
CA ARG A 278 5.10 -3.37 -28.06
C ARG A 278 3.90 -4.33 -28.08
N GLU A 279 4.14 -5.63 -28.28
CA GLU A 279 3.09 -6.65 -28.26
C GLU A 279 2.36 -6.69 -26.91
N ALA A 280 3.08 -6.49 -25.80
CA ALA A 280 2.50 -6.45 -24.46
C ALA A 280 1.53 -5.27 -24.28
N VAL A 281 1.92 -4.08 -24.75
CA VAL A 281 1.07 -2.89 -24.74
C VAL A 281 -0.16 -3.09 -25.64
N GLU A 282 0.02 -3.57 -26.87
CA GLU A 282 -1.06 -3.79 -27.83
C GLU A 282 -2.07 -4.83 -27.31
N ALA A 283 -1.56 -5.92 -26.72
CA ALA A 283 -2.40 -6.97 -26.13
C ALA A 283 -2.98 -6.58 -24.75
N ASN A 284 -2.56 -5.46 -24.17
CA ASN A 284 -2.86 -5.07 -22.78
C ASN A 284 -2.59 -6.24 -21.81
N LYS A 285 -1.39 -6.85 -21.91
CA LYS A 285 -0.98 -7.98 -21.08
C LYS A 285 0.45 -7.81 -20.60
N PRO A 286 0.77 -8.22 -19.35
CA PRO A 286 2.13 -8.20 -18.87
C PRO A 286 3.12 -8.87 -19.84
N PRO A 287 4.32 -8.33 -20.03
CA PRO A 287 5.27 -8.84 -21.04
C PRO A 287 5.62 -10.33 -20.90
N TYR A 288 5.58 -10.89 -19.68
CA TYR A 288 5.86 -12.31 -19.46
C TYR A 288 4.75 -13.25 -19.99
N PHE A 289 3.53 -12.73 -20.28
CA PHE A 289 2.49 -13.49 -20.98
C PHE A 289 2.74 -13.54 -22.49
N ILE A 290 3.47 -12.59 -23.05
CA ILE A 290 3.91 -12.62 -24.45
C ILE A 290 5.07 -13.59 -24.58
N VAL A 291 6.19 -13.31 -23.93
CA VAL A 291 7.39 -14.16 -23.85
C VAL A 291 8.09 -13.95 -22.50
N ARG A 292 8.43 -15.02 -21.81
CA ARG A 292 9.16 -14.91 -20.54
C ARG A 292 10.57 -14.40 -20.75
N HIS A 293 11.19 -13.84 -19.71
CA HIS A 293 12.55 -13.30 -19.76
C HIS A 293 13.59 -14.36 -20.18
N GLU A 294 13.48 -15.56 -19.60
CA GLU A 294 14.38 -16.67 -19.89
C GLU A 294 14.26 -17.11 -21.35
N ASP A 295 13.05 -17.14 -21.89
CA ASP A 295 12.79 -17.56 -23.27
C ASP A 295 13.36 -16.51 -24.26
N LEU A 296 13.32 -15.19 -23.95
CA LEU A 296 13.95 -14.16 -24.76
C LEU A 296 15.48 -14.30 -24.83
N VAL A 297 16.10 -14.56 -23.66
CA VAL A 297 17.55 -14.74 -23.57
C VAL A 297 17.97 -16.00 -24.36
N ALA A 298 17.25 -17.10 -24.17
CA ALA A 298 17.51 -18.35 -24.92
C ALA A 298 17.33 -18.18 -26.43
N LEU A 299 16.28 -17.46 -26.87
CA LEU A 299 16.05 -17.14 -28.28
C LEU A 299 17.22 -16.34 -28.86
N ALA A 300 17.71 -15.32 -28.17
CA ALA A 300 18.82 -14.50 -28.60
C ALA A 300 20.15 -15.28 -28.71
N GLU A 301 20.30 -16.35 -27.95
CA GLU A 301 21.44 -17.25 -27.99
C GLU A 301 21.37 -18.22 -29.19
N THR A 302 20.19 -18.84 -29.41
CA THR A 302 20.00 -19.87 -30.43
C THR A 302 19.99 -19.36 -31.86
N VAL A 303 19.43 -18.17 -32.12
CA VAL A 303 19.39 -17.56 -33.49
C VAL A 303 20.76 -17.42 -34.13
N ILE A 304 21.83 -17.37 -33.35
CA ILE A 304 23.20 -17.24 -33.89
C ILE A 304 23.85 -18.58 -34.20
N SER A 305 23.45 -19.65 -33.52
CA SER A 305 24.04 -20.97 -33.69
C SER A 305 23.72 -21.63 -35.04
N ARG A 306 22.88 -21.00 -35.91
CA ARG A 306 22.47 -21.50 -37.24
C ARG A 306 22.00 -22.95 -37.26
N ASP A 307 21.61 -23.51 -36.10
CA ASP A 307 20.95 -24.80 -36.11
C ASP A 307 19.54 -24.63 -36.66
N GLU A 308 19.23 -25.36 -37.73
CA GLU A 308 17.91 -25.36 -38.43
C GLU A 308 16.75 -25.75 -37.55
N LYS A 309 16.97 -26.03 -36.27
CA LYS A 309 15.99 -26.35 -35.25
C LYS A 309 15.81 -25.24 -34.22
N THR A 310 15.67 -23.99 -34.68
CA THR A 310 15.19 -22.93 -33.76
C THR A 310 13.75 -23.26 -33.36
N THR A 311 13.58 -23.98 -32.27
CA THR A 311 12.27 -24.23 -31.67
C THR A 311 11.74 -22.94 -31.05
N TRP A 312 10.85 -22.28 -31.74
CA TRP A 312 10.09 -21.17 -31.16
C TRP A 312 9.41 -21.64 -29.88
N PRO A 313 9.36 -20.82 -28.84
CA PRO A 313 8.59 -21.16 -27.63
C PRO A 313 7.19 -21.60 -28.03
N HIS A 314 6.74 -22.76 -27.57
CA HIS A 314 5.48 -23.42 -27.95
C HIS A 314 4.22 -22.50 -27.92
N LYS A 315 4.27 -21.38 -27.22
CA LYS A 315 3.18 -20.40 -27.13
C LYS A 315 3.10 -19.42 -28.32
N LEU A 316 4.16 -19.29 -29.10
CA LEU A 316 4.19 -18.41 -30.28
C LEU A 316 3.76 -19.14 -31.57
N SER A 317 3.83 -20.48 -31.59
CA SER A 317 3.61 -21.26 -32.82
C SER A 317 2.14 -21.34 -33.27
N ASN A 318 1.15 -20.98 -32.42
CA ASN A 318 -0.26 -21.23 -32.69
C ASN A 318 -1.15 -20.00 -32.85
N ARG A 319 -0.60 -18.79 -33.03
CA ARG A 319 -1.42 -17.57 -33.11
C ARG A 319 -1.04 -16.57 -34.19
N ARG A 320 -0.31 -17.00 -35.28
CA ARG A 320 -0.19 -16.24 -36.52
C ARG A 320 -0.06 -17.16 -37.70
#